data_f473915c530808906936fb3964bcac86
#
_entry.id   f473915c530808906936fb3964bcac86
#
_cell.length_a   1.000
_cell.length_b   1.000
_cell.length_c   1.000
_cell.angle_alpha   90.00
_cell.angle_beta   90.00
_cell.angle_gamma   90.00
#
_symmetry.space_group_name_H-M   'P 1'
#
loop_
_entity.id
_entity.type
_entity.pdbx_description
1 polymer ?
#
loop_
_entity_poly.entity_id
_entity_poly.type
_entity_poly.pdbx_seq_one_letter_code
_entity_poly.pdbx_strand_id
1 'polypeptide(L)'
;MKKNIVWIKSITKIVLLFLFIALAFSYSMFQGGFVSWFLFYSFMPFGLYSVLLAFYPLGDFTVQRTFNRSGDLKDGDSLAVTVTVERNNAIPLFFLIVEDVVPETLADILPAARGKRVLFPGFKRKMKYEYAIKRLPRGEHIFSEFKLKTGDAIGLIEKERVVSKQSDLLVYPSYTDLTYRTLESRYDQGTTSSKVKIQKDTTMVSGVREYLPGDRVSWVHWKATAKTNTIMTKEFEEKESHDVLVVLDRTPSKSFELMVKFTASIVRAILKRGAQMGMISIGETPASFPIRGGDFQQQQLFYHLAKVKPDSGIPIGKILKEEVNYFQQSVTMLIISSELTQELVQTAGYHAKRRGVVVLFVIKLEKEPLGKEEAAFREMAAARGVHVKVLHEPEFTYAFTEVRRA
;
A
#
# COMPACT_ATOMS: atom_id res chain seq x y z
N MET A 1 39.05 5.79 -5.00
CA MET A 1 39.53 5.62 -6.39
C MET A 1 38.59 6.19 -7.47
N LYS A 2 37.28 5.94 -7.48
CA LYS A 2 36.35 6.46 -8.53
C LYS A 2 36.32 7.99 -8.66
N LYS A 3 36.40 8.76 -7.57
CA LYS A 3 36.38 10.25 -7.59
C LYS A 3 37.60 10.84 -8.33
N ASN A 4 38.78 10.26 -8.14
CA ASN A 4 40.01 10.75 -8.78
C ASN A 4 40.02 10.48 -10.31
N ILE A 5 39.45 9.36 -10.75
CA ILE A 5 39.36 9.03 -12.17
C ILE A 5 38.42 10.00 -12.91
N VAL A 6 37.30 10.37 -12.29
CA VAL A 6 36.35 11.35 -12.88
C VAL A 6 37.00 12.74 -12.97
N TRP A 7 37.76 13.17 -11.98
CA TRP A 7 38.45 14.43 -11.95
C TRP A 7 39.55 14.52 -13.02
N ILE A 8 40.35 13.43 -13.14
CA ILE A 8 41.40 13.33 -14.18
C ILE A 8 40.77 13.42 -15.59
N LYS A 9 39.71 12.68 -15.86
CA LYS A 9 38.98 12.72 -17.14
C LYS A 9 38.45 14.12 -17.46
N SER A 10 37.98 14.86 -16.46
CA SER A 10 37.50 16.24 -16.65
C SER A 10 38.63 17.20 -17.00
N ILE A 11 39.78 17.10 -16.33
CA ILE A 11 40.94 17.90 -16.62
C ILE A 11 41.49 17.61 -18.03
N THR A 12 41.60 16.32 -18.40
CA THR A 12 42.06 15.92 -19.73
C THR A 12 41.20 16.54 -20.84
N LYS A 13 39.86 16.56 -20.66
CA LYS A 13 38.92 17.17 -21.60
C LYS A 13 39.12 18.71 -21.70
N ILE A 14 39.37 19.37 -20.57
CA ILE A 14 39.62 20.82 -20.56
C ILE A 14 40.93 21.12 -21.25
N VAL A 15 41.99 20.38 -20.98
CA VAL A 15 43.30 20.54 -21.65
C VAL A 15 43.17 20.30 -23.16
N LEU A 16 42.45 19.27 -23.57
CA LEU A 16 42.18 18.98 -24.99
C LEU A 16 41.41 20.12 -25.65
N LEU A 17 40.44 20.73 -24.97
CA LEU A 17 39.69 21.87 -25.46
C LEU A 17 40.58 23.09 -25.68
N PHE A 18 41.45 23.41 -24.72
CA PHE A 18 42.44 24.52 -24.88
C PHE A 18 43.41 24.24 -26.00
N LEU A 19 43.90 23.00 -26.12
CA LEU A 19 44.77 22.59 -27.21
C LEU A 19 44.09 22.78 -28.57
N PHE A 20 42.83 22.39 -28.69
CA PHE A 20 42.04 22.54 -29.91
C PHE A 20 41.86 24.01 -30.29
N ILE A 21 41.51 24.88 -29.32
CA ILE A 21 41.40 26.34 -29.56
C ILE A 21 42.75 26.93 -29.99
N ALA A 22 43.86 26.54 -29.34
CA ALA A 22 45.20 27.00 -29.69
C ALA A 22 45.62 26.54 -31.09
N LEU A 23 45.33 25.30 -31.47
CA LEU A 23 45.60 24.79 -32.83
C LEU A 23 44.77 25.52 -33.88
N ALA A 24 43.49 25.78 -33.63
CA ALA A 24 42.59 26.52 -34.52
C ALA A 24 43.09 27.98 -34.71
N PHE A 25 43.55 28.62 -33.63
CA PHE A 25 44.14 29.95 -33.66
C PHE A 25 45.44 29.94 -34.47
N SER A 26 46.35 29.01 -34.16
CA SER A 26 47.64 28.90 -34.90
C SER A 26 47.41 28.66 -36.38
N TYR A 27 46.48 27.77 -36.75
CA TYR A 27 46.13 27.55 -38.14
C TYR A 27 45.64 28.81 -38.83
N SER A 28 44.73 29.58 -38.18
CA SER A 28 44.24 30.84 -38.74
C SER A 28 45.31 31.91 -38.89
N MET A 29 46.27 31.94 -37.96
CA MET A 29 47.37 32.86 -37.97
C MET A 29 48.41 32.55 -39.09
N PHE A 30 48.77 31.27 -39.28
CA PHE A 30 49.73 30.83 -40.27
C PHE A 30 49.20 30.79 -41.69
N GLN A 31 47.91 30.28 -41.85
CA GLN A 31 47.25 30.18 -43.15
C GLN A 31 46.91 31.55 -43.73
N GLY A 32 46.57 32.52 -42.89
CA GLY A 32 46.05 33.81 -43.30
C GLY A 32 44.81 33.74 -44.15
N GLY A 33 44.25 34.86 -44.56
CA GLY A 33 43.08 34.90 -45.42
C GLY A 33 41.73 34.86 -44.72
N PHE A 34 40.70 35.26 -45.45
CA PHE A 34 39.38 35.47 -44.95
C PHE A 34 38.74 34.15 -44.42
N VAL A 35 38.93 33.06 -45.15
CA VAL A 35 38.26 31.78 -44.83
C VAL A 35 38.73 31.19 -43.50
N SER A 36 40.06 31.21 -43.22
CA SER A 36 40.59 30.65 -41.98
C SER A 36 40.16 31.45 -40.76
N TRP A 37 40.17 32.78 -40.84
CA TRP A 37 39.65 33.65 -39.75
C TRP A 37 38.17 33.55 -39.60
N PHE A 38 37.40 33.44 -40.68
CA PHE A 38 35.94 33.19 -40.61
C PHE A 38 35.63 31.91 -39.87
N LEU A 39 36.29 30.81 -40.18
CA LEU A 39 36.11 29.55 -39.47
C LEU A 39 36.44 29.66 -37.97
N PHE A 40 37.58 30.29 -37.65
CA PHE A 40 37.99 30.51 -36.26
C PHE A 40 36.92 31.30 -35.46
N TYR A 41 36.47 32.44 -35.99
CA TYR A 41 35.45 33.26 -35.32
C TYR A 41 34.10 32.56 -35.25
N SER A 42 33.75 31.70 -36.20
CA SER A 42 32.53 30.92 -36.18
C SER A 42 32.55 29.85 -35.09
N PHE A 43 33.69 29.22 -34.81
CA PHE A 43 33.83 28.20 -33.75
C PHE A 43 34.16 28.76 -32.37
N MET A 44 34.75 29.97 -32.30
CA MET A 44 35.18 30.59 -31.05
C MET A 44 34.05 30.70 -29.99
N PRO A 45 32.80 31.09 -30.32
CA PRO A 45 31.71 31.16 -29.34
C PRO A 45 31.39 29.80 -28.69
N PHE A 46 31.47 28.71 -29.45
CA PHE A 46 31.26 27.36 -28.93
C PHE A 46 32.39 26.93 -27.99
N GLY A 47 33.66 27.22 -28.39
CA GLY A 47 34.80 26.95 -27.52
C GLY A 47 34.76 27.75 -26.22
N LEU A 48 34.45 29.05 -26.30
CA LEU A 48 34.29 29.90 -25.13
C LEU A 48 33.17 29.41 -24.22
N TYR A 49 32.01 29.02 -24.78
CA TYR A 49 30.93 28.44 -24.01
C TYR A 49 31.35 27.15 -23.31
N SER A 50 32.08 26.25 -23.98
CA SER A 50 32.59 25.01 -23.39
C SER A 50 33.54 25.28 -22.22
N VAL A 51 34.41 26.29 -22.33
CA VAL A 51 35.26 26.73 -21.22
C VAL A 51 34.45 27.28 -20.06
N LEU A 52 33.47 28.15 -20.32
CA LEU A 52 32.59 28.69 -19.27
C LEU A 52 31.79 27.57 -18.58
N LEU A 53 31.31 26.59 -19.35
CA LEU A 53 30.62 25.45 -18.82
C LEU A 53 31.50 24.56 -17.92
N ALA A 54 32.81 24.43 -18.25
CA ALA A 54 33.74 23.67 -17.44
C ALA A 54 33.84 24.22 -16.00
N PHE A 55 33.68 25.51 -15.81
CA PHE A 55 33.69 26.18 -14.49
C PHE A 55 32.29 26.39 -13.91
N TYR A 56 31.23 26.03 -14.63
CA TYR A 56 29.86 26.26 -14.19
C TYR A 56 29.52 25.49 -12.89
N PRO A 57 29.03 26.17 -11.83
CA PRO A 57 28.70 25.53 -10.54
C PRO A 57 27.33 24.86 -10.58
N LEU A 58 27.26 23.55 -10.89
CA LEU A 58 26.00 22.79 -10.72
C LEU A 58 25.55 22.74 -9.26
N GLY A 59 26.42 23.15 -8.32
CA GLY A 59 26.14 23.25 -6.90
C GLY A 59 24.96 24.14 -6.54
N ASP A 60 24.68 25.14 -7.33
CA ASP A 60 23.66 26.15 -7.08
C ASP A 60 22.21 25.67 -7.34
N PHE A 61 22.06 24.53 -8.01
CA PHE A 61 20.73 24.02 -8.31
C PHE A 61 20.09 23.36 -7.10
N THR A 62 18.89 23.78 -6.80
CA THR A 62 17.96 23.13 -5.86
C THR A 62 16.78 22.57 -6.63
N VAL A 63 16.35 21.36 -6.27
CA VAL A 63 15.23 20.70 -6.92
C VAL A 63 14.20 20.32 -5.86
N GLN A 64 12.94 20.60 -6.14
CA GLN A 64 11.82 20.26 -5.27
C GLN A 64 10.76 19.50 -6.05
N ARG A 65 10.23 18.44 -5.43
CA ARG A 65 9.12 17.65 -5.94
C ARG A 65 7.87 17.99 -5.15
N THR A 66 6.80 18.26 -5.85
CA THR A 66 5.47 18.50 -5.26
C THR A 66 4.47 17.54 -5.89
N PHE A 67 3.81 16.76 -5.06
CA PHE A 67 2.74 15.88 -5.47
C PHE A 67 1.42 16.66 -5.45
N ASN A 68 0.79 16.83 -6.61
CA ASN A 68 -0.50 17.50 -6.72
C ASN A 68 -1.59 16.47 -6.40
N ARG A 69 -1.92 16.35 -5.10
CA ARG A 69 -2.92 15.41 -4.60
C ARG A 69 -4.09 16.15 -3.96
N SER A 70 -5.30 15.67 -4.20
CA SER A 70 -6.50 16.06 -3.46
C SER A 70 -6.97 14.86 -2.63
N GLY A 71 -6.55 14.80 -1.35
CA GLY A 71 -6.90 13.70 -0.44
C GLY A 71 -5.95 12.50 -0.48
N ASP A 72 -6.45 11.36 0.00
CA ASP A 72 -5.70 10.10 0.07
C ASP A 72 -5.68 9.42 -1.30
N LEU A 73 -4.48 9.06 -1.73
CA LEU A 73 -4.28 8.33 -3.00
C LEU A 73 -4.62 6.86 -2.82
N LYS A 74 -5.33 6.30 -3.79
CA LYS A 74 -5.72 4.90 -3.84
C LYS A 74 -5.09 4.21 -5.04
N ASP A 75 -5.00 2.90 -4.92
CA ASP A 75 -4.59 2.03 -6.02
C ASP A 75 -5.43 2.29 -7.28
N GLY A 76 -4.74 2.49 -8.41
CA GLY A 76 -5.36 2.85 -9.68
C GLY A 76 -5.49 4.35 -9.96
N ASP A 77 -5.29 5.22 -8.96
CA ASP A 77 -5.36 6.67 -9.14
C ASP A 77 -4.24 7.19 -10.04
N SER A 78 -4.45 8.38 -10.59
CA SER A 78 -3.42 9.11 -11.33
C SER A 78 -2.91 10.29 -10.50
N LEU A 79 -1.61 10.54 -10.55
CA LEU A 79 -0.94 11.59 -9.81
C LEU A 79 -0.16 12.50 -10.74
N ALA A 80 -0.39 13.80 -10.66
CA ALA A 80 0.47 14.79 -11.30
C ALA A 80 1.61 15.19 -10.34
N VAL A 81 2.83 15.13 -10.85
CA VAL A 81 4.05 15.49 -10.13
C VAL A 81 4.61 16.75 -10.75
N THR A 82 4.75 17.80 -9.96
CA THR A 82 5.40 19.04 -10.37
C THR A 82 6.82 19.07 -9.82
N VAL A 83 7.79 19.19 -10.71
CA VAL A 83 9.21 19.38 -10.35
C VAL A 83 9.59 20.84 -10.58
N THR A 84 10.06 21.47 -9.51
CA THR A 84 10.56 22.84 -9.54
C THR A 84 12.08 22.82 -9.41
N VAL A 85 12.78 23.45 -10.37
CA VAL A 85 14.24 23.59 -10.39
C VAL A 85 14.55 25.05 -10.21
N GLU A 86 15.32 25.38 -9.20
CA GLU A 86 15.75 26.75 -8.89
C GLU A 86 17.27 26.84 -8.84
N ARG A 87 17.82 27.99 -9.22
CA ARG A 87 19.25 28.30 -9.13
C ARG A 87 19.48 29.73 -8.66
N ASN A 88 20.56 29.96 -7.94
CA ASN A 88 20.89 31.29 -7.44
C ASN A 88 21.52 32.16 -8.55
N ASN A 89 22.40 31.57 -9.36
CA ASN A 89 23.12 32.27 -10.41
C ASN A 89 22.33 32.24 -11.73
N ALA A 90 22.25 33.40 -12.41
CA ALA A 90 21.63 33.55 -13.73
C ALA A 90 22.64 33.36 -14.89
N ILE A 91 23.78 32.70 -14.65
CA ILE A 91 24.76 32.40 -15.72
C ILE A 91 24.05 31.59 -16.80
N PRO A 92 24.13 31.98 -18.08
CA PRO A 92 23.38 31.30 -19.12
C PRO A 92 23.82 29.87 -19.29
N LEU A 93 22.81 28.97 -19.33
CA LEU A 93 22.98 27.56 -19.56
C LEU A 93 22.12 27.15 -20.76
N PHE A 94 22.73 26.47 -21.73
CA PHE A 94 22.07 26.16 -22.98
C PHE A 94 20.93 25.13 -22.73
N PHE A 95 21.27 24.03 -22.08
CA PHE A 95 20.28 23.03 -21.69
C PHE A 95 20.62 22.41 -20.32
N LEU A 96 19.61 21.93 -19.66
CA LEU A 96 19.71 21.14 -18.43
C LEU A 96 18.78 19.94 -18.55
N ILE A 97 19.32 18.76 -18.46
CA ILE A 97 18.55 17.52 -18.36
C ILE A 97 18.30 17.28 -16.88
N VAL A 98 17.04 17.21 -16.52
CA VAL A 98 16.59 16.87 -15.17
C VAL A 98 15.90 15.53 -15.24
N GLU A 99 16.37 14.59 -14.44
CA GLU A 99 15.81 13.26 -14.33
C GLU A 99 15.39 13.04 -12.88
N ASP A 100 14.11 12.84 -12.67
CA ASP A 100 13.55 12.37 -11.40
C ASP A 100 13.72 10.85 -11.35
N VAL A 101 14.53 10.36 -10.41
CA VAL A 101 14.81 8.93 -10.29
C VAL A 101 13.59 8.24 -9.69
N VAL A 102 12.92 7.49 -10.54
CA VAL A 102 11.69 6.77 -10.19
C VAL A 102 12.04 5.56 -9.32
N PRO A 103 11.31 5.31 -8.21
CA PRO A 103 11.48 4.11 -7.40
C PRO A 103 11.26 2.82 -8.22
N GLU A 104 11.96 1.75 -7.89
CA GLU A 104 11.78 0.43 -8.54
C GLU A 104 10.33 -0.05 -8.49
N THR A 105 9.60 0.27 -7.44
CA THR A 105 8.17 -0.06 -7.28
C THR A 105 7.26 0.56 -8.33
N LEU A 106 7.73 1.58 -9.04
CA LEU A 106 7.00 2.27 -10.12
C LEU A 106 7.65 2.07 -11.50
N ALA A 107 8.76 1.33 -11.59
CA ALA A 107 9.54 1.21 -12.82
C ALA A 107 8.74 0.62 -13.99
N ASP A 108 7.86 -0.35 -13.72
CA ASP A 108 7.03 -1.00 -14.74
C ASP A 108 5.95 -0.08 -15.31
N ILE A 109 5.48 0.88 -14.50
CA ILE A 109 4.37 1.77 -14.86
C ILE A 109 4.87 3.10 -15.41
N LEU A 110 5.97 3.59 -14.86
CA LEU A 110 6.59 4.85 -15.25
C LEU A 110 7.99 4.59 -15.82
N PRO A 111 8.14 4.39 -17.13
CA PRO A 111 9.47 4.30 -17.75
C PRO A 111 10.33 5.50 -17.35
N ALA A 112 11.61 5.27 -17.06
CA ALA A 112 12.56 6.31 -16.64
C ALA A 112 12.57 7.54 -17.55
N ALA A 113 12.26 7.36 -18.83
CA ALA A 113 12.14 8.45 -19.80
C ALA A 113 11.05 9.48 -19.46
N ARG A 114 10.00 9.12 -18.74
CA ARG A 114 8.91 10.05 -18.36
C ARG A 114 9.31 10.99 -17.24
N GLY A 115 10.17 10.56 -16.33
CA GLY A 115 10.74 11.42 -15.28
C GLY A 115 11.85 12.34 -15.78
N LYS A 116 12.32 12.15 -17.04
CA LYS A 116 13.43 12.89 -17.63
C LYS A 116 12.93 14.01 -18.54
N ARG A 117 13.42 15.23 -18.34
CA ARG A 117 13.07 16.41 -19.14
C ARG A 117 14.32 17.21 -19.50
N VAL A 118 14.33 17.73 -20.71
CA VAL A 118 15.31 18.71 -21.15
C VAL A 118 14.69 20.09 -20.94
N LEU A 119 15.36 20.91 -20.17
CA LEU A 119 15.00 22.29 -19.91
C LEU A 119 16.02 23.22 -20.58
N PHE A 120 15.58 24.38 -21.03
CA PHE A 120 16.42 25.42 -21.60
C PHE A 120 16.42 26.61 -20.65
N PRO A 121 17.34 26.62 -19.66
CA PRO A 121 17.35 27.65 -18.63
C PRO A 121 17.61 29.05 -19.15
N GLY A 122 18.53 29.18 -20.13
CA GLY A 122 19.02 30.49 -20.54
C GLY A 122 19.46 31.29 -19.33
N PHE A 123 18.83 32.43 -19.06
CA PHE A 123 19.03 33.27 -17.87
C PHE A 123 18.00 33.05 -16.74
N LYS A 124 17.03 32.16 -16.94
CA LYS A 124 15.96 31.93 -15.95
C LYS A 124 16.51 31.30 -14.69
N ARG A 125 16.09 31.80 -13.54
CA ARG A 125 16.46 31.26 -12.22
C ARG A 125 15.52 30.17 -11.73
N LYS A 126 14.29 30.14 -12.21
CA LYS A 126 13.24 29.18 -11.80
C LYS A 126 12.60 28.56 -13.02
N MET A 127 12.48 27.24 -13.01
CA MET A 127 11.86 26.44 -14.05
C MET A 127 10.95 25.41 -13.41
N LYS A 128 9.88 25.07 -14.09
CA LYS A 128 8.94 24.03 -13.64
C LYS A 128 8.61 23.12 -14.80
N TYR A 129 8.44 21.84 -14.51
CA TYR A 129 7.83 20.90 -15.43
C TYR A 129 6.95 19.93 -14.68
N GLU A 130 6.03 19.31 -15.40
CA GLU A 130 5.07 18.37 -14.84
C GLU A 130 5.13 17.06 -15.60
N TYR A 131 4.89 15.98 -14.88
CA TYR A 131 4.64 14.67 -15.45
C TYR A 131 3.56 13.95 -14.65
N ALA A 132 2.85 13.02 -15.30
CA ALA A 132 1.79 12.27 -14.66
C ALA A 132 2.15 10.79 -14.55
N ILE A 133 1.88 10.23 -13.38
CA ILE A 133 1.93 8.81 -13.10
C ILE A 133 0.49 8.30 -13.21
N LYS A 134 0.23 7.40 -14.15
CA LYS A 134 -1.09 6.79 -14.33
C LYS A 134 -1.12 5.44 -13.66
N ARG A 135 -2.25 5.10 -13.02
CA ARG A 135 -2.47 3.82 -12.34
C ARG A 135 -1.40 3.55 -11.28
N LEU A 136 -1.35 4.42 -10.27
CA LEU A 136 -0.47 4.22 -9.11
C LEU A 136 -0.78 2.87 -8.45
N PRO A 137 0.20 1.98 -8.28
CA PRO A 137 -0.02 0.78 -7.50
C PRO A 137 -0.03 1.11 -6.01
N ARG A 138 -0.74 0.33 -5.24
CA ARG A 138 -0.72 0.38 -3.80
C ARG A 138 0.71 0.21 -3.26
N GLY A 139 1.04 0.93 -2.22
CA GLY A 139 2.34 0.79 -1.55
C GLY A 139 2.94 2.09 -1.07
N GLU A 140 4.13 1.97 -0.52
CA GLU A 140 4.98 3.09 -0.15
C GLU A 140 6.06 3.26 -1.23
N HIS A 141 6.04 4.41 -1.90
CA HIS A 141 6.96 4.74 -2.97
C HIS A 141 7.89 5.85 -2.50
N ILE A 142 9.18 5.53 -2.37
CA ILE A 142 10.21 6.44 -1.88
C ILE A 142 11.02 6.95 -3.06
N PHE A 143 10.83 8.22 -3.39
CA PHE A 143 11.64 8.93 -4.36
C PHE A 143 12.87 9.50 -3.65
N SER A 144 14.07 9.10 -4.05
CA SER A 144 15.30 9.39 -3.32
C SER A 144 16.07 10.57 -3.86
N GLU A 145 16.15 10.73 -5.18
CA GLU A 145 17.12 11.65 -5.79
C GLU A 145 16.67 12.19 -7.16
N PHE A 146 17.34 13.26 -7.58
CA PHE A 146 17.30 13.80 -8.93
C PHE A 146 18.69 13.74 -9.55
N LYS A 147 18.77 13.45 -10.85
CA LYS A 147 19.99 13.57 -11.63
C LYS A 147 19.89 14.80 -12.53
N LEU A 148 20.85 15.70 -12.37
CA LEU A 148 21.01 16.88 -13.20
C LEU A 148 22.18 16.67 -14.14
N LYS A 149 21.97 16.81 -15.45
CA LYS A 149 23.02 16.68 -16.46
C LYS A 149 22.98 17.86 -17.41
N THR A 150 24.13 18.43 -17.70
CA THR A 150 24.31 19.48 -18.72
C THR A 150 25.56 19.20 -19.51
N GLY A 151 25.66 19.81 -20.69
CA GLY A 151 26.80 19.66 -21.55
C GLY A 151 26.91 20.82 -22.54
N ASP A 152 27.98 20.82 -23.30
CA ASP A 152 28.17 21.72 -24.42
C ASP A 152 27.54 21.15 -25.71
N ALA A 153 27.46 21.98 -26.74
CA ALA A 153 26.86 21.59 -28.02
C ALA A 153 27.66 20.50 -28.77
N ILE A 154 28.96 20.38 -28.48
CA ILE A 154 29.87 19.46 -29.16
C ILE A 154 30.05 18.15 -28.39
N GLY A 155 29.59 18.09 -27.12
CA GLY A 155 29.70 16.90 -26.26
C GLY A 155 31.10 16.71 -25.63
N LEU A 156 31.98 17.74 -25.69
CA LEU A 156 33.29 17.67 -25.06
C LEU A 156 33.21 17.77 -23.55
N ILE A 157 32.41 18.69 -23.04
CA ILE A 157 32.23 18.93 -21.61
C ILE A 157 30.83 18.49 -21.20
N GLU A 158 30.77 17.50 -20.34
CA GLU A 158 29.55 17.06 -19.68
C GLU A 158 29.72 17.17 -18.18
N LYS A 159 28.68 17.64 -17.50
CA LYS A 159 28.62 17.72 -16.05
C LYS A 159 27.37 17.05 -15.56
N GLU A 160 27.52 16.25 -14.51
CA GLU A 160 26.42 15.57 -13.85
C GLU A 160 26.49 15.83 -12.35
N ARG A 161 25.32 16.00 -11.74
CA ARG A 161 25.15 16.10 -10.30
C ARG A 161 23.92 15.33 -9.84
N VAL A 162 24.08 14.58 -8.78
CA VAL A 162 22.97 13.96 -8.05
C VAL A 162 22.56 14.87 -6.89
N VAL A 163 21.29 15.17 -6.80
CA VAL A 163 20.67 15.93 -5.71
C VAL A 163 19.78 14.99 -4.93
N SER A 164 20.20 14.63 -3.72
CA SER A 164 19.40 13.79 -2.82
C SER A 164 18.25 14.61 -2.24
N LYS A 165 17.02 14.20 -2.54
CA LYS A 165 15.81 14.81 -2.01
C LYS A 165 14.76 13.72 -1.86
N GLN A 166 14.62 13.20 -0.66
CA GLN A 166 13.64 12.18 -0.35
C GLN A 166 12.24 12.78 -0.33
N SER A 167 11.30 12.04 -0.88
CA SER A 167 9.87 12.33 -0.83
C SER A 167 9.10 11.01 -0.82
N ASP A 168 8.25 10.84 0.17
CA ASP A 168 7.53 9.60 0.38
C ASP A 168 6.09 9.75 -0.12
N LEU A 169 5.64 8.77 -0.86
CA LEU A 169 4.30 8.69 -1.41
C LEU A 169 3.65 7.39 -0.94
N LEU A 170 2.60 7.51 -0.12
CA LEU A 170 1.81 6.38 0.32
C LEU A 170 0.54 6.29 -0.52
N VAL A 171 0.28 5.11 -1.07
CA VAL A 171 -0.90 4.79 -1.87
C VAL A 171 -1.69 3.70 -1.16
N TYR A 172 -2.92 4.02 -0.77
CA TYR A 172 -3.82 3.11 -0.07
C TYR A 172 -4.44 2.06 -1.01
N PRO A 173 -4.88 0.92 -0.50
CA PRO A 173 -5.62 -0.03 -1.31
C PRO A 173 -6.94 0.57 -1.82
N SER A 174 -7.30 0.25 -3.05
CA SER A 174 -8.66 0.47 -3.54
C SER A 174 -9.64 -0.47 -2.81
N TYR A 175 -10.91 -0.13 -2.80
CA TYR A 175 -11.95 -0.95 -2.21
C TYR A 175 -13.23 -0.90 -3.03
N THR A 176 -14.02 -1.96 -2.93
CA THR A 176 -15.37 -2.03 -3.49
C THR A 176 -16.36 -1.85 -2.33
N ASP A 177 -17.37 -1.00 -2.50
CA ASP A 177 -18.42 -0.88 -1.49
C ASP A 177 -19.22 -2.18 -1.44
N LEU A 178 -19.26 -2.81 -0.27
CA LEU A 178 -20.02 -4.02 -0.01
C LEU A 178 -20.88 -3.85 1.24
N THR A 179 -21.98 -4.58 1.30
CA THR A 179 -22.87 -4.58 2.45
C THR A 179 -22.52 -5.75 3.36
N TYR A 180 -21.92 -5.45 4.52
CA TYR A 180 -21.70 -6.46 5.53
C TYR A 180 -23.03 -6.88 6.15
N ARG A 181 -23.29 -8.19 6.21
CA ARG A 181 -24.39 -8.79 6.96
C ARG A 181 -23.80 -9.77 7.97
N THR A 182 -24.27 -9.71 9.20
CA THR A 182 -23.89 -10.66 10.24
C THR A 182 -24.27 -12.06 9.79
N LEU A 183 -23.31 -12.96 9.80
CA LEU A 183 -23.56 -14.36 9.46
C LEU A 183 -24.02 -15.06 10.74
N GLU A 184 -25.32 -15.16 10.91
CA GLU A 184 -25.92 -15.92 12.00
C GLU A 184 -25.72 -17.43 11.76
N SER A 185 -25.31 -18.13 12.81
CA SER A 185 -25.25 -19.59 12.74
C SER A 185 -26.67 -20.16 12.62
N ARG A 186 -26.99 -20.77 11.49
CA ARG A 186 -28.28 -21.46 11.27
C ARG A 186 -28.50 -22.69 12.18
N TYR A 187 -27.65 -22.92 13.16
CA TYR A 187 -27.76 -24.05 14.08
C TYR A 187 -28.80 -23.87 15.19
N ASP A 188 -29.48 -22.73 15.29
CA ASP A 188 -30.48 -22.48 16.33
C ASP A 188 -31.90 -23.05 16.06
N GLN A 189 -32.10 -23.82 14.98
CA GLN A 189 -33.39 -24.48 14.73
C GLN A 189 -33.43 -25.95 15.12
N GLY A 190 -32.48 -26.46 15.87
CA GLY A 190 -32.49 -27.86 16.36
C GLY A 190 -31.98 -27.95 17.79
N THR A 191 -32.91 -28.17 18.74
CA THR A 191 -32.84 -28.73 20.09
C THR A 191 -31.51 -29.11 20.76
N THR A 192 -30.40 -28.50 20.41
CA THR A 192 -29.13 -28.67 21.12
C THR A 192 -28.67 -27.30 21.57
N SER A 193 -28.83 -27.02 22.87
CA SER A 193 -28.38 -25.77 23.50
C SER A 193 -26.91 -25.55 23.20
N SER A 194 -26.59 -24.69 22.24
CA SER A 194 -25.24 -24.22 22.02
C SER A 194 -24.84 -23.42 23.24
N LYS A 195 -23.77 -23.83 23.94
CA LYS A 195 -23.14 -23.06 24.99
C LYS A 195 -22.36 -21.87 24.36
N VAL A 196 -23.03 -21.01 23.59
CA VAL A 196 -22.55 -19.69 23.28
C VAL A 196 -22.51 -18.98 24.62
N LYS A 197 -21.31 -18.60 25.05
CA LYS A 197 -21.13 -17.79 26.25
C LYS A 197 -21.66 -16.40 25.90
N ILE A 198 -22.95 -16.21 26.02
CA ILE A 198 -23.64 -14.94 25.93
C ILE A 198 -23.05 -14.08 27.03
N GLN A 199 -22.29 -13.10 26.68
CA GLN A 199 -21.71 -12.16 27.64
C GLN A 199 -22.81 -11.18 28.04
N LYS A 200 -23.49 -11.51 29.16
CA LYS A 200 -24.50 -10.61 29.73
C LYS A 200 -23.83 -9.32 30.14
N ASP A 201 -24.22 -8.24 29.50
CA ASP A 201 -23.78 -6.90 29.90
C ASP A 201 -24.45 -6.55 31.25
N THR A 202 -23.74 -6.79 32.34
CA THR A 202 -24.25 -6.56 33.72
C THR A 202 -24.47 -5.09 34.03
N THR A 203 -24.18 -4.16 33.09
CA THR A 203 -24.39 -2.73 33.29
C THR A 203 -25.75 -2.24 32.82
N MET A 204 -26.39 -2.90 31.83
CA MET A 204 -27.71 -2.52 31.36
C MET A 204 -28.79 -3.53 31.81
N VAL A 205 -29.72 -3.07 32.65
CA VAL A 205 -30.86 -3.83 33.12
C VAL A 205 -32.01 -3.62 32.13
N SER A 206 -32.38 -4.68 31.38
CA SER A 206 -33.49 -4.65 30.42
C SER A 206 -34.86 -4.87 31.08
N GLY A 207 -34.88 -5.61 32.19
CA GLY A 207 -36.11 -5.94 32.88
C GLY A 207 -35.89 -6.53 34.28
N VAL A 208 -36.99 -6.98 34.88
CA VAL A 208 -37.00 -7.64 36.19
C VAL A 208 -37.92 -8.88 36.07
N ARG A 209 -37.40 -10.06 36.40
CA ARG A 209 -38.16 -11.32 36.41
C ARG A 209 -38.10 -11.97 37.78
N GLU A 210 -38.91 -12.97 38.01
CA GLU A 210 -38.83 -13.77 39.22
C GLU A 210 -37.50 -14.53 39.33
N TYR A 211 -37.02 -14.67 40.55
CA TYR A 211 -35.79 -15.39 40.85
C TYR A 211 -35.93 -16.89 40.52
N LEU A 212 -34.97 -17.42 39.78
CA LEU A 212 -34.85 -18.84 39.52
C LEU A 212 -33.65 -19.43 40.29
N PRO A 213 -33.76 -20.65 40.84
CA PRO A 213 -32.64 -21.33 41.47
C PRO A 213 -31.42 -21.39 40.54
N GLY A 214 -30.29 -20.77 40.99
CA GLY A 214 -29.08 -20.64 40.20
C GLY A 214 -28.75 -19.19 39.78
N ASP A 215 -29.66 -18.26 39.96
CA ASP A 215 -29.39 -16.84 39.75
C ASP A 215 -28.43 -16.31 40.83
N ARG A 216 -27.54 -15.39 40.46
CA ARG A 216 -26.62 -14.77 41.42
C ARG A 216 -27.36 -13.82 42.36
N VAL A 217 -27.10 -13.93 43.65
CA VAL A 217 -27.71 -13.08 44.68
C VAL A 217 -27.43 -11.60 44.44
N SER A 218 -26.26 -11.25 43.83
CA SER A 218 -25.93 -9.88 43.46
C SER A 218 -26.84 -9.28 42.39
N TRP A 219 -27.61 -10.08 41.68
CA TRP A 219 -28.56 -9.65 40.66
C TRP A 219 -29.97 -9.41 41.21
N VAL A 220 -30.24 -9.71 42.48
CA VAL A 220 -31.55 -9.49 43.10
C VAL A 220 -31.89 -7.99 43.05
N HIS A 221 -33.11 -7.68 42.58
CA HIS A 221 -33.64 -6.33 42.53
C HIS A 221 -34.50 -6.05 43.79
N TRP A 222 -33.85 -5.70 44.88
CA TRP A 222 -34.48 -5.52 46.21
C TRP A 222 -35.70 -4.61 46.20
N LYS A 223 -35.72 -3.54 45.41
CA LYS A 223 -36.84 -2.61 45.30
C LYS A 223 -38.09 -3.28 44.66
N ALA A 224 -37.90 -4.13 43.67
CA ALA A 224 -39.01 -4.88 43.07
C ALA A 224 -39.48 -5.99 44.00
N THR A 225 -38.57 -6.74 44.62
CA THR A 225 -38.83 -7.76 45.64
C THR A 225 -39.71 -7.23 46.74
N ALA A 226 -39.42 -6.04 47.26
CA ALA A 226 -40.24 -5.40 48.34
C ALA A 226 -41.67 -5.02 47.88
N LYS A 227 -41.89 -4.83 46.57
CA LYS A 227 -43.21 -4.50 46.01
C LYS A 227 -44.09 -5.74 45.71
N THR A 228 -43.45 -6.81 45.25
CA THR A 228 -44.15 -8.01 44.76
C THR A 228 -44.24 -9.11 45.79
N ASN A 229 -43.55 -8.99 46.91
CA ASN A 229 -43.41 -10.01 47.96
C ASN A 229 -42.83 -11.36 47.47
N THR A 230 -42.23 -11.35 46.27
CA THR A 230 -41.49 -12.46 45.64
C THR A 230 -40.10 -11.99 45.31
N ILE A 231 -39.09 -12.88 45.38
CA ILE A 231 -37.70 -12.50 45.06
C ILE A 231 -37.61 -12.21 43.56
N MET A 232 -37.23 -11.00 43.21
CA MET A 232 -37.09 -10.54 41.83
C MET A 232 -35.62 -10.36 41.46
N THR A 233 -35.24 -10.83 40.27
CA THR A 233 -33.87 -10.72 39.71
C THR A 233 -33.85 -9.75 38.54
N LYS A 234 -32.78 -8.96 38.43
CA LYS A 234 -32.53 -8.11 37.28
C LYS A 234 -32.29 -8.97 36.04
N GLU A 235 -32.97 -8.64 34.98
CA GLU A 235 -32.74 -9.18 33.66
C GLU A 235 -31.84 -8.23 32.89
N PHE A 236 -30.71 -8.73 32.41
CA PHE A 236 -29.73 -7.94 31.72
C PHE A 236 -29.88 -8.11 30.22
N GLU A 237 -29.60 -7.03 29.48
CA GLU A 237 -29.61 -7.08 28.00
C GLU A 237 -28.50 -8.01 27.50
N GLU A 238 -28.88 -9.00 26.72
CA GLU A 238 -27.93 -9.89 26.05
C GLU A 238 -27.40 -9.16 24.80
N LYS A 239 -26.26 -8.50 24.93
CA LYS A 239 -25.54 -8.00 23.75
C LYS A 239 -24.79 -9.15 23.14
N GLU A 240 -25.26 -9.63 22.01
CA GLU A 240 -24.42 -10.43 21.13
C GLU A 240 -23.27 -9.58 20.63
N SER A 241 -22.06 -9.93 21.04
CA SER A 241 -20.85 -9.29 20.50
C SER A 241 -20.66 -9.76 19.07
N HIS A 242 -20.92 -8.90 18.12
CA HIS A 242 -20.68 -9.15 16.69
C HIS A 242 -19.23 -8.82 16.28
N ASP A 243 -18.30 -9.14 17.16
CA ASP A 243 -16.88 -8.90 16.92
C ASP A 243 -16.38 -9.76 15.78
N VAL A 244 -15.62 -9.15 14.89
CA VAL A 244 -15.07 -9.79 13.70
C VAL A 244 -13.56 -9.83 13.75
N LEU A 245 -12.98 -10.97 13.45
CA LEU A 245 -11.56 -11.15 13.25
C LEU A 245 -11.29 -11.47 11.78
N VAL A 246 -10.56 -10.61 11.10
CA VAL A 246 -10.13 -10.83 9.72
C VAL A 246 -8.71 -11.38 9.73
N VAL A 247 -8.48 -12.47 9.01
CA VAL A 247 -7.17 -13.08 8.84
C VAL A 247 -6.79 -12.96 7.37
N LEU A 248 -5.70 -12.25 7.09
CA LEU A 248 -5.16 -12.07 5.74
C LEU A 248 -3.94 -12.96 5.55
N ASP A 249 -4.01 -13.83 4.55
CA ASP A 249 -2.90 -14.63 4.08
C ASP A 249 -1.97 -13.79 3.18
N ARG A 250 -0.67 -13.77 3.48
CA ARG A 250 0.34 -13.07 2.69
C ARG A 250 1.22 -14.02 1.87
N THR A 251 0.76 -15.24 1.64
CA THR A 251 1.46 -16.16 0.74
C THR A 251 1.52 -15.56 -0.67
N PRO A 252 2.71 -15.57 -1.33
CA PRO A 252 2.87 -15.04 -2.67
C PRO A 252 1.91 -15.69 -3.66
N SER A 253 1.04 -14.89 -4.26
CA SER A 253 0.06 -15.34 -5.26
C SER A 253 -0.26 -14.22 -6.26
N LYS A 254 -0.74 -14.61 -7.44
CA LYS A 254 -1.18 -13.65 -8.47
C LYS A 254 -2.43 -12.86 -8.04
N SER A 255 -3.23 -13.41 -7.14
CA SER A 255 -4.45 -12.78 -6.62
C SER A 255 -4.22 -11.95 -5.36
N PHE A 256 -2.96 -11.78 -4.91
CA PHE A 256 -2.65 -11.08 -3.66
C PHE A 256 -3.22 -9.64 -3.60
N GLU A 257 -3.09 -8.87 -4.68
CA GLU A 257 -3.63 -7.50 -4.72
C GLU A 257 -5.17 -7.49 -4.63
N LEU A 258 -5.83 -8.49 -5.24
CA LEU A 258 -7.28 -8.65 -5.09
C LEU A 258 -7.67 -9.05 -3.66
N MET A 259 -6.87 -9.87 -2.98
CA MET A 259 -7.08 -10.20 -1.57
C MET A 259 -6.98 -8.97 -0.68
N VAL A 260 -5.99 -8.11 -0.91
CA VAL A 260 -5.82 -6.85 -0.17
C VAL A 260 -6.99 -5.90 -0.45
N LYS A 261 -7.41 -5.76 -1.71
CA LYS A 261 -8.59 -4.98 -2.10
C LYS A 261 -9.87 -5.47 -1.42
N PHE A 262 -10.07 -6.79 -1.40
CA PHE A 262 -11.21 -7.41 -0.74
C PHE A 262 -11.16 -7.20 0.78
N THR A 263 -9.99 -7.37 1.40
CA THR A 263 -9.78 -7.11 2.82
C THR A 263 -10.11 -5.65 3.17
N ALA A 264 -9.63 -4.69 2.40
CA ALA A 264 -9.95 -3.27 2.59
C ALA A 264 -11.45 -3.00 2.48
N SER A 265 -12.13 -3.68 1.54
CA SER A 265 -13.59 -3.59 1.36
C SER A 265 -14.34 -4.09 2.58
N ILE A 266 -13.92 -5.23 3.14
CA ILE A 266 -14.50 -5.82 4.37
C ILE A 266 -14.26 -4.90 5.58
N VAL A 267 -13.01 -4.44 5.78
CA VAL A 267 -12.64 -3.52 6.87
C VAL A 267 -13.57 -2.31 6.87
N ARG A 268 -13.71 -1.67 5.71
CA ARG A 268 -14.58 -0.50 5.56
C ARG A 268 -16.05 -0.83 5.87
N ALA A 269 -16.57 -1.92 5.33
CA ALA A 269 -17.97 -2.28 5.47
C ALA A 269 -18.34 -2.60 6.93
N ILE A 270 -17.47 -3.32 7.65
CA ILE A 270 -17.69 -3.69 9.05
C ILE A 270 -17.64 -2.44 9.93
N LEU A 271 -16.59 -1.63 9.82
CA LEU A 271 -16.40 -0.44 10.66
C LEU A 271 -17.45 0.65 10.38
N LYS A 272 -17.85 0.82 9.10
CA LYS A 272 -18.95 1.75 8.71
C LYS A 272 -20.27 1.37 9.35
N ARG A 273 -20.50 0.08 9.63
CA ARG A 273 -21.69 -0.41 10.31
C ARG A 273 -21.64 -0.25 11.85
N GLY A 274 -20.52 0.22 12.38
CA GLY A 274 -20.31 0.39 13.82
C GLY A 274 -19.91 -0.89 14.56
N ALA A 275 -19.66 -2.00 13.86
CA ALA A 275 -19.14 -3.23 14.45
C ALA A 275 -17.65 -3.08 14.77
N GLN A 276 -17.17 -3.87 15.74
CA GLN A 276 -15.76 -3.92 16.12
C GLN A 276 -15.05 -5.02 15.32
N MET A 277 -13.81 -4.75 14.92
CA MET A 277 -13.01 -5.75 14.23
C MET A 277 -11.54 -5.69 14.58
N GLY A 278 -10.92 -6.87 14.60
CA GLY A 278 -9.48 -7.05 14.62
C GLY A 278 -8.97 -7.62 13.30
N MET A 279 -7.67 -7.58 13.11
CA MET A 279 -7.03 -8.19 11.93
C MET A 279 -5.73 -8.88 12.32
N ILE A 280 -5.49 -10.04 11.73
CA ILE A 280 -4.20 -10.72 11.73
C ILE A 280 -3.74 -10.80 10.29
N SER A 281 -2.53 -10.33 10.04
CA SER A 281 -1.87 -10.39 8.74
C SER A 281 -0.70 -11.35 8.83
N ILE A 282 -0.81 -12.50 8.15
CA ILE A 282 0.12 -13.62 8.27
C ILE A 282 1.14 -13.56 7.14
N GLY A 283 2.39 -13.23 7.48
CA GLY A 283 3.53 -13.12 6.59
C GLY A 283 4.83 -13.51 7.29
N GLU A 284 5.98 -13.14 6.74
CA GLU A 284 7.29 -13.35 7.36
C GLU A 284 7.33 -12.79 8.80
N THR A 285 6.79 -11.60 8.97
CA THR A 285 6.52 -10.98 10.27
C THR A 285 5.01 -10.83 10.43
N PRO A 286 4.35 -11.67 11.27
CA PRO A 286 2.94 -11.54 11.54
C PRO A 286 2.61 -10.20 12.20
N ALA A 287 1.51 -9.58 11.79
CA ALA A 287 1.01 -8.36 12.41
C ALA A 287 -0.40 -8.61 12.95
N SER A 288 -0.62 -8.26 14.22
CA SER A 288 -1.90 -8.44 14.90
C SER A 288 -2.45 -7.10 15.38
N PHE A 289 -3.72 -6.85 15.05
CA PHE A 289 -4.46 -5.66 15.43
C PHE A 289 -5.63 -6.06 16.33
N PRO A 290 -5.76 -5.47 17.53
CA PRO A 290 -6.82 -5.83 18.47
C PRO A 290 -8.19 -5.45 17.92
N ILE A 291 -9.23 -6.12 18.44
CA ILE A 291 -10.63 -5.85 18.07
C ILE A 291 -11.03 -4.49 18.64
N ARG A 292 -11.27 -3.55 17.75
CA ARG A 292 -11.71 -2.18 18.06
C ARG A 292 -12.63 -1.67 16.96
N GLY A 293 -13.36 -0.59 17.23
CA GLY A 293 -14.21 0.11 16.28
C GLY A 293 -13.70 1.53 16.00
N GLY A 294 -14.40 2.21 15.07
CA GLY A 294 -14.21 3.62 14.78
C GLY A 294 -13.14 3.93 13.72
N ASP A 295 -13.03 5.23 13.40
CA ASP A 295 -12.21 5.71 12.29
C ASP A 295 -10.71 5.50 12.51
N PHE A 296 -10.25 5.58 13.76
CA PHE A 296 -8.84 5.34 14.08
C PHE A 296 -8.42 3.90 13.74
N GLN A 297 -9.26 2.91 14.07
CA GLN A 297 -9.01 1.52 13.70
C GLN A 297 -8.97 1.36 12.18
N GLN A 298 -9.91 2.01 11.47
CA GLN A 298 -9.93 1.99 10.01
C GLN A 298 -8.62 2.55 9.43
N GLN A 299 -8.15 3.68 9.90
CA GLN A 299 -6.90 4.29 9.44
C GLN A 299 -5.69 3.39 9.69
N GLN A 300 -5.59 2.78 10.88
CA GLN A 300 -4.50 1.85 11.20
C GLN A 300 -4.49 0.64 10.25
N LEU A 301 -5.66 0.04 10.02
CA LEU A 301 -5.77 -1.14 9.15
C LEU A 301 -5.48 -0.78 7.69
N PHE A 302 -6.00 0.35 7.19
CA PHE A 302 -5.72 0.82 5.83
C PHE A 302 -4.24 1.17 5.65
N TYR A 303 -3.59 1.79 6.64
CA TYR A 303 -2.16 2.06 6.61
C TYR A 303 -1.34 0.77 6.54
N HIS A 304 -1.69 -0.23 7.33
CA HIS A 304 -1.06 -1.55 7.25
C HIS A 304 -1.28 -2.19 5.88
N LEU A 305 -2.54 -2.22 5.40
CA LEU A 305 -2.88 -2.77 4.10
C LEU A 305 -2.19 -2.03 2.93
N ALA A 306 -1.86 -0.74 3.09
CA ALA A 306 -1.07 -0.02 2.10
C ALA A 306 0.37 -0.53 2.00
N LYS A 307 0.96 -1.01 3.10
CA LYS A 307 2.37 -1.43 3.17
C LYS A 307 2.60 -2.93 3.05
N VAL A 308 1.55 -3.73 3.25
CA VAL A 308 1.66 -5.19 3.27
C VAL A 308 2.15 -5.73 1.92
N LYS A 309 3.05 -6.74 1.99
CA LYS A 309 3.64 -7.40 0.82
C LYS A 309 3.36 -8.91 0.89
N PRO A 310 3.38 -9.62 -0.25
CA PRO A 310 3.27 -11.08 -0.29
C PRO A 310 4.63 -11.71 0.06
N ASP A 311 4.89 -11.89 1.36
CA ASP A 311 6.18 -12.29 1.90
C ASP A 311 6.11 -13.54 2.80
N SER A 312 4.96 -14.20 2.92
CA SER A 312 4.85 -15.40 3.73
C SER A 312 5.56 -16.59 3.08
N GLY A 313 6.59 -17.11 3.75
CA GLY A 313 7.23 -18.37 3.38
C GLY A 313 6.65 -19.60 4.09
N ILE A 314 5.67 -19.39 5.00
CA ILE A 314 5.06 -20.45 5.81
C ILE A 314 3.56 -20.51 5.51
N PRO A 315 2.98 -21.71 5.32
CA PRO A 315 1.54 -21.86 5.11
C PRO A 315 0.72 -21.27 6.26
N ILE A 316 -0.33 -20.53 5.91
CA ILE A 316 -1.23 -19.87 6.86
C ILE A 316 -1.76 -20.80 7.95
N GLY A 317 -2.02 -22.08 7.63
CA GLY A 317 -2.57 -23.06 8.56
C GLY A 317 -1.70 -23.29 9.79
N LYS A 318 -0.37 -23.19 9.67
CA LYS A 318 0.57 -23.37 10.81
C LYS A 318 0.54 -22.18 11.75
N ILE A 319 0.61 -20.97 11.21
CA ILE A 319 0.70 -19.75 12.00
C ILE A 319 -0.67 -19.49 12.68
N LEU A 320 -1.77 -19.79 12.00
CA LEU A 320 -3.11 -19.59 12.53
C LEU A 320 -3.35 -20.36 13.84
N LYS A 321 -2.68 -21.49 14.05
CA LYS A 321 -2.80 -22.25 15.32
C LYS A 321 -2.21 -21.49 16.50
N GLU A 322 -1.14 -20.74 16.29
CA GLU A 322 -0.40 -20.03 17.33
C GLU A 322 -1.03 -18.68 17.64
N GLU A 323 -1.24 -17.86 16.61
CA GLU A 323 -1.70 -16.47 16.74
C GLU A 323 -3.15 -16.34 17.24
N VAL A 324 -4.07 -17.20 16.78
CA VAL A 324 -5.49 -17.08 17.15
C VAL A 324 -5.77 -17.50 18.60
N ASN A 325 -4.85 -18.19 19.26
CA ASN A 325 -5.00 -18.52 20.68
C ASN A 325 -5.04 -17.30 21.60
N TYR A 326 -4.52 -16.15 21.17
CA TYR A 326 -4.60 -14.88 21.91
C TYR A 326 -6.01 -14.29 21.99
N PHE A 327 -6.92 -14.66 21.07
CA PHE A 327 -8.31 -14.18 21.10
C PHE A 327 -9.19 -15.15 21.88
N GLN A 328 -9.47 -14.82 23.14
CA GLN A 328 -10.26 -15.67 24.06
C GLN A 328 -11.77 -15.57 23.85
N GLN A 329 -12.26 -14.65 23.01
CA GLN A 329 -13.69 -14.37 22.83
C GLN A 329 -14.30 -15.14 21.66
N SER A 330 -15.62 -15.34 21.70
CA SER A 330 -16.39 -15.84 20.55
C SER A 330 -16.46 -14.74 19.49
N VAL A 331 -15.80 -14.94 18.35
CA VAL A 331 -15.72 -13.97 17.25
C VAL A 331 -16.08 -14.63 15.93
N THR A 332 -16.67 -13.85 15.02
CA THR A 332 -16.79 -14.26 13.62
C THR A 332 -15.45 -14.14 12.93
N MET A 333 -14.88 -15.25 12.50
CA MET A 333 -13.57 -15.28 11.84
C MET A 333 -13.73 -15.30 10.32
N LEU A 334 -13.14 -14.31 9.65
CA LEU A 334 -13.11 -14.19 8.20
C LEU A 334 -11.67 -14.42 7.71
N ILE A 335 -11.41 -15.56 7.09
CA ILE A 335 -10.09 -15.92 6.57
C ILE A 335 -10.05 -15.60 5.07
N ILE A 336 -9.05 -14.88 4.61
CA ILE A 336 -8.88 -14.49 3.22
C ILE A 336 -7.58 -15.10 2.70
N SER A 337 -7.68 -16.02 1.74
CA SER A 337 -6.55 -16.72 1.12
C SER A 337 -6.76 -16.85 -0.38
N SER A 338 -5.67 -17.13 -1.11
CA SER A 338 -5.71 -17.44 -2.55
C SER A 338 -5.92 -18.92 -2.84
N GLU A 339 -5.63 -19.79 -1.86
CA GLU A 339 -5.65 -21.24 -2.00
C GLU A 339 -6.36 -21.91 -0.85
N LEU A 340 -7.00 -23.03 -1.16
CA LEU A 340 -7.66 -23.87 -0.17
C LEU A 340 -6.80 -25.11 0.09
N THR A 341 -6.11 -25.14 1.22
CA THR A 341 -5.25 -26.26 1.61
C THR A 341 -5.91 -27.12 2.69
N GLN A 342 -5.54 -28.40 2.74
CA GLN A 342 -6.02 -29.32 3.75
C GLN A 342 -5.72 -28.82 5.19
N GLU A 343 -4.52 -28.28 5.41
CA GLU A 343 -4.09 -27.77 6.70
C GLU A 343 -4.92 -26.56 7.15
N LEU A 344 -5.20 -25.64 6.20
CA LEU A 344 -6.04 -24.46 6.45
C LEU A 344 -7.46 -24.90 6.85
N VAL A 345 -8.06 -25.85 6.14
CA VAL A 345 -9.39 -26.39 6.43
C VAL A 345 -9.44 -27.08 7.80
N GLN A 346 -8.39 -27.84 8.16
CA GLN A 346 -8.32 -28.49 9.47
C GLN A 346 -8.26 -27.46 10.60
N THR A 347 -7.41 -26.44 10.46
CA THR A 347 -7.26 -25.39 11.46
C THR A 347 -8.51 -24.51 11.56
N ALA A 348 -9.10 -24.11 10.44
CA ALA A 348 -10.37 -23.39 10.39
C ALA A 348 -11.50 -24.19 11.06
N GLY A 349 -11.59 -25.51 10.80
CA GLY A 349 -12.58 -26.39 11.43
C GLY A 349 -12.41 -26.54 12.94
N TYR A 350 -11.17 -26.51 13.45
CA TYR A 350 -10.90 -26.47 14.88
C TYR A 350 -11.47 -25.22 15.55
N HIS A 351 -11.30 -24.06 14.87
CA HIS A 351 -11.84 -22.79 15.37
C HIS A 351 -13.34 -22.71 15.26
N ALA A 352 -13.96 -23.24 14.19
CA ALA A 352 -15.40 -23.29 14.02
C ALA A 352 -16.06 -24.04 15.17
N LYS A 353 -15.48 -25.16 15.62
CA LYS A 353 -15.99 -25.94 16.76
C LYS A 353 -15.87 -25.25 18.13
N ARG A 354 -14.89 -24.39 18.29
CA ARG A 354 -14.55 -23.77 19.61
C ARG A 354 -15.07 -22.35 19.78
N ARG A 355 -15.13 -21.56 18.72
CA ARG A 355 -15.20 -20.10 18.84
C ARG A 355 -16.29 -19.41 18.05
N GLY A 356 -17.04 -20.10 17.22
CA GLY A 356 -18.16 -19.51 16.49
C GLY A 356 -18.05 -19.66 14.97
N VAL A 357 -18.59 -18.69 14.23
CA VAL A 357 -18.70 -18.75 12.78
C VAL A 357 -17.34 -18.50 12.13
N VAL A 358 -16.90 -19.42 11.26
CA VAL A 358 -15.70 -19.26 10.43
C VAL A 358 -16.10 -19.26 8.97
N VAL A 359 -15.71 -18.19 8.26
CA VAL A 359 -15.88 -18.05 6.82
C VAL A 359 -14.52 -17.94 6.16
N LEU A 360 -14.28 -18.78 5.17
CA LEU A 360 -13.08 -18.78 4.39
C LEU A 360 -13.39 -18.25 2.98
N PHE A 361 -12.82 -17.11 2.64
CA PHE A 361 -12.89 -16.51 1.32
C PHE A 361 -11.66 -16.91 0.52
N VAL A 362 -11.88 -17.64 -0.58
CA VAL A 362 -10.84 -18.00 -1.55
C VAL A 362 -10.94 -17.04 -2.72
N ILE A 363 -9.95 -16.18 -2.88
CA ILE A 363 -9.93 -15.15 -3.92
C ILE A 363 -9.17 -15.66 -5.13
N LYS A 364 -9.86 -15.76 -6.25
CA LYS A 364 -9.30 -16.23 -7.53
C LYS A 364 -9.31 -15.12 -8.58
N LEU A 365 -8.43 -15.24 -9.57
CA LEU A 365 -8.46 -14.38 -10.75
C LEU A 365 -9.73 -14.62 -11.56
N GLU A 366 -10.10 -13.64 -12.37
CA GLU A 366 -11.26 -13.76 -13.26
C GLU A 366 -11.14 -15.01 -14.14
N LYS A 367 -12.20 -15.84 -14.13
CA LYS A 367 -12.27 -17.13 -14.86
C LYS A 367 -11.34 -18.25 -14.35
N GLU A 368 -10.67 -18.10 -13.23
CA GLU A 368 -9.87 -19.17 -12.62
C GLU A 368 -10.80 -20.11 -11.82
N PRO A 369 -11.01 -21.38 -12.26
CA PRO A 369 -11.85 -22.31 -11.53
C PRO A 369 -11.14 -22.84 -10.29
N LEU A 370 -11.92 -23.42 -9.36
CA LEU A 370 -11.36 -24.22 -8.28
C LEU A 370 -10.64 -25.46 -8.84
N GLY A 371 -9.46 -25.74 -8.31
CA GLY A 371 -8.74 -26.98 -8.57
C GLY A 371 -9.55 -28.21 -8.08
N LYS A 372 -9.30 -29.39 -8.66
CA LYS A 372 -9.97 -30.62 -8.25
C LYS A 372 -9.76 -30.95 -6.77
N GLU A 373 -8.56 -30.73 -6.25
CA GLU A 373 -8.22 -30.93 -4.84
C GLU A 373 -8.93 -29.87 -3.95
N GLU A 374 -8.97 -28.62 -4.39
CA GLU A 374 -9.66 -27.54 -3.65
C GLU A 374 -11.16 -27.80 -3.55
N ALA A 375 -11.77 -28.44 -4.56
CA ALA A 375 -13.19 -28.84 -4.49
C ALA A 375 -13.43 -29.90 -3.40
N ALA A 376 -12.56 -30.89 -3.27
CA ALA A 376 -12.61 -31.88 -2.18
C ALA A 376 -12.40 -31.23 -0.81
N PHE A 377 -11.47 -30.28 -0.70
CA PHE A 377 -11.24 -29.53 0.55
C PHE A 377 -12.44 -28.65 0.93
N ARG A 378 -13.18 -28.12 -0.04
CA ARG A 378 -14.41 -27.37 0.20
C ARG A 378 -15.49 -28.25 0.84
N GLU A 379 -15.65 -29.49 0.38
CA GLU A 379 -16.60 -30.46 1.00
C GLU A 379 -16.15 -30.82 2.43
N MET A 380 -14.85 -31.05 2.62
CA MET A 380 -14.28 -31.29 3.94
C MET A 380 -14.51 -30.11 4.90
N ALA A 381 -14.40 -28.88 4.42
CA ALA A 381 -14.65 -27.67 5.19
C ALA A 381 -16.11 -27.58 5.63
N ALA A 382 -17.04 -27.84 4.73
CA ALA A 382 -18.47 -27.84 5.02
C ALA A 382 -18.83 -28.88 6.11
N ALA A 383 -18.28 -30.10 6.05
CA ALA A 383 -18.43 -31.13 7.06
C ALA A 383 -17.89 -30.71 8.44
N ARG A 384 -16.98 -29.74 8.50
CA ARG A 384 -16.39 -29.21 9.74
C ARG A 384 -17.03 -27.90 10.22
N GLY A 385 -18.11 -27.44 9.59
CA GLY A 385 -18.81 -26.21 9.94
C GLY A 385 -18.10 -24.93 9.47
N VAL A 386 -17.21 -25.03 8.47
CA VAL A 386 -16.53 -23.87 7.87
C VAL A 386 -17.24 -23.51 6.56
N HIS A 387 -17.65 -22.25 6.45
CA HIS A 387 -18.27 -21.73 5.22
C HIS A 387 -17.18 -21.29 4.24
N VAL A 388 -17.06 -21.98 3.10
CA VAL A 388 -16.12 -21.60 2.05
C VAL A 388 -16.85 -20.86 0.93
N LYS A 389 -16.39 -19.64 0.62
CA LYS A 389 -16.85 -18.84 -0.51
C LYS A 389 -15.69 -18.57 -1.46
N VAL A 390 -15.85 -18.95 -2.71
CA VAL A 390 -14.90 -18.61 -3.78
C VAL A 390 -15.42 -17.36 -4.43
N LEU A 391 -14.56 -16.35 -4.58
CA LEU A 391 -14.94 -15.04 -5.09
C LEU A 391 -13.97 -14.56 -6.14
N HIS A 392 -14.54 -13.98 -7.19
CA HIS A 392 -13.85 -13.20 -8.21
C HIS A 392 -14.13 -11.71 -7.99
N GLU A 393 -13.30 -10.83 -8.51
CA GLU A 393 -13.42 -9.38 -8.25
C GLU A 393 -14.84 -8.81 -8.47
N PRO A 394 -15.59 -9.13 -9.57
CA PRO A 394 -16.94 -8.62 -9.77
C PRO A 394 -17.95 -9.08 -8.70
N GLU A 395 -17.65 -10.17 -8.00
CA GLU A 395 -18.54 -10.79 -7.00
C GLU A 395 -18.34 -10.21 -5.60
N PHE A 396 -17.35 -9.37 -5.36
CA PHE A 396 -17.04 -8.79 -4.05
C PHE A 396 -18.26 -8.13 -3.40
N THR A 397 -19.07 -7.41 -4.17
CA THR A 397 -20.29 -6.76 -3.68
C THR A 397 -21.27 -7.73 -3.03
N TYR A 398 -21.29 -8.97 -3.47
CA TYR A 398 -22.21 -10.02 -3.02
C TYR A 398 -21.58 -10.99 -2.01
N ALA A 399 -20.38 -10.73 -1.51
CA ALA A 399 -19.64 -11.63 -0.63
C ALA A 399 -20.41 -12.08 0.62
N PHE A 400 -21.27 -11.22 1.17
CA PHE A 400 -22.10 -11.49 2.33
C PHE A 400 -23.58 -11.80 2.00
N THR A 401 -23.94 -11.83 0.71
CA THR A 401 -25.27 -12.22 0.28
C THR A 401 -25.32 -13.74 0.17
N GLU A 402 -26.41 -14.36 0.60
CA GLU A 402 -26.65 -15.78 0.33
C GLU A 402 -26.85 -15.96 -1.17
N VAL A 403 -26.00 -16.74 -1.80
CA VAL A 403 -26.27 -17.21 -3.15
C VAL A 403 -27.48 -18.15 -3.04
N ARG A 404 -28.69 -17.67 -3.38
CA ARG A 404 -29.80 -18.57 -3.64
C ARG A 404 -29.33 -19.50 -4.76
N ARG A 405 -29.13 -20.78 -4.43
CA ARG A 405 -29.00 -21.82 -5.44
C ARG A 405 -30.32 -21.82 -6.24
N ALA A 406 -30.23 -21.44 -7.52
CA ALA A 406 -31.26 -21.74 -8.50
C ALA A 406 -31.25 -23.23 -8.80
#